data_5b908ed5ae69e468a800d5f2220ef69f
#
_entry.id   5b908ed5ae69e468a800d5f2220ef69f
#
_cell.length_a   1.000
_cell.length_b   1.000
_cell.length_c   1.000
_cell.angle_alpha   90.00
_cell.angle_beta   90.00
_cell.angle_gamma   90.00
#
_symmetry.space_group_name_H-M   'P 1'
#
loop_
_entity.id
_entity.type
_entity.pdbx_description
1 polymer ?
#
loop_
_entity_poly.entity_id
_entity_poly.type
_entity_poly.pdbx_seq_one_letter_code
_entity_poly.pdbx_strand_id
1 'polypeptide(L)'
;MKIGIYGGTFDPPHNGHVYACQSFYDAFDMDKLYIIPTAIPPHKLRASDVSADLRFEMAKLAFSGIGDKVEFSDIEIKRAGKSYTKDTIRHFVDRGVDEILLLCGTDMFVTFDEWVDFQYIFNNATIVCIRRENDEKYTELIKNKSAEYVEKYNAKLEYIDVPAVEISSTDIRNDIRGDGAKALIPKPVYDFILERGLYI
;
A
#
# COMPACT_ATOMS: atom_id res chain seq x y z
N MET A 1 8.61 -15.66 -12.59
CA MET A 1 7.76 -15.46 -11.37
C MET A 1 7.13 -14.10 -11.46
N LYS A 2 5.80 -14.04 -11.31
CA LYS A 2 5.00 -12.81 -11.28
C LYS A 2 4.60 -12.51 -9.85
N ILE A 3 4.89 -11.30 -9.36
CA ILE A 3 4.57 -10.92 -7.99
C ILE A 3 3.71 -9.66 -7.92
N GLY A 4 2.88 -9.58 -6.87
CA GLY A 4 2.25 -8.36 -6.42
C GLY A 4 3.05 -7.72 -5.28
N ILE A 5 3.07 -6.40 -5.23
CA ILE A 5 3.62 -5.64 -4.11
C ILE A 5 2.56 -4.65 -3.62
N TYR A 6 2.23 -4.75 -2.36
CA TYR A 6 1.41 -3.77 -1.65
C TYR A 6 2.22 -3.14 -0.51
N GLY A 7 2.78 -1.98 -0.78
CA GLY A 7 3.50 -1.16 0.19
C GLY A 7 2.58 -0.18 0.91
N GLY A 8 2.89 0.12 2.16
CA GLY A 8 2.11 1.11 2.91
C GLY A 8 2.71 1.40 4.28
N THR A 9 2.32 2.53 4.86
CA THR A 9 2.74 2.86 6.23
C THR A 9 2.03 1.97 7.26
N PHE A 10 0.75 1.65 7.01
CA PHE A 10 -0.10 0.82 7.87
C PHE A 10 -0.06 1.24 9.34
N ASP A 11 -0.43 2.50 9.60
CA ASP A 11 -0.24 3.17 10.89
C ASP A 11 -1.57 3.71 11.50
N PRO A 12 -2.53 2.84 11.91
CA PRO A 12 -2.59 1.39 11.74
C PRO A 12 -3.16 0.96 10.37
N PRO A 13 -3.04 -0.33 10.00
CA PRO A 13 -3.82 -0.90 8.92
C PRO A 13 -5.30 -0.92 9.30
N HIS A 14 -6.18 -0.72 8.31
CA HIS A 14 -7.63 -0.64 8.51
C HIS A 14 -8.39 -1.38 7.40
N ASN A 15 -9.71 -1.52 7.55
CA ASN A 15 -10.55 -2.28 6.63
C ASN A 15 -10.44 -1.81 5.17
N GLY A 16 -10.21 -0.50 4.94
CA GLY A 16 -9.95 0.01 3.59
C GLY A 16 -8.66 -0.54 2.97
N HIS A 17 -7.60 -0.73 3.76
CA HIS A 17 -6.38 -1.38 3.29
C HIS A 17 -6.60 -2.87 3.00
N VAL A 18 -7.35 -3.57 3.86
CA VAL A 18 -7.67 -4.98 3.67
C VAL A 18 -8.50 -5.18 2.41
N TYR A 19 -9.51 -4.33 2.21
CA TYR A 19 -10.35 -4.37 1.01
C TYR A 19 -9.54 -4.13 -0.26
N ALA A 20 -8.68 -3.12 -0.27
CA ALA A 20 -7.79 -2.84 -1.39
C ALA A 20 -6.86 -4.03 -1.71
N CYS A 21 -6.30 -4.65 -0.67
CA CYS A 21 -5.44 -5.82 -0.80
C CYS A 21 -6.20 -7.02 -1.37
N GLN A 22 -7.41 -7.30 -0.87
CA GLN A 22 -8.27 -8.38 -1.35
C GLN A 22 -8.64 -8.18 -2.81
N SER A 23 -9.08 -6.97 -3.18
CA SER A 23 -9.43 -6.65 -4.58
C SER A 23 -8.23 -6.84 -5.52
N PHE A 24 -7.03 -6.50 -5.07
CA PHE A 24 -5.81 -6.72 -5.84
C PHE A 24 -5.48 -8.22 -5.98
N TYR A 25 -5.60 -8.96 -4.90
CA TYR A 25 -5.37 -10.40 -4.88
C TYR A 25 -6.33 -11.14 -5.83
N ASP A 26 -7.60 -10.75 -5.83
CA ASP A 26 -8.65 -11.39 -6.64
C ASP A 26 -8.59 -10.99 -8.13
N ALA A 27 -8.11 -9.77 -8.44
CA ALA A 27 -8.08 -9.26 -9.80
C ALA A 27 -6.92 -9.81 -10.66
N PHE A 28 -5.83 -10.23 -10.05
CA PHE A 28 -4.63 -10.63 -10.78
C PHE A 28 -4.13 -12.03 -10.36
N ASP A 29 -3.87 -12.87 -11.36
CA ASP A 29 -3.13 -14.10 -11.09
C ASP A 29 -1.64 -13.76 -10.90
N MET A 30 -1.12 -14.07 -9.71
CA MET A 30 0.26 -13.85 -9.30
C MET A 30 0.76 -15.04 -8.50
N ASP A 31 2.07 -15.28 -8.54
CA ASP A 31 2.69 -16.36 -7.77
C ASP A 31 2.75 -16.01 -6.27
N LYS A 32 3.00 -14.72 -5.96
CA LYS A 32 3.07 -14.18 -4.59
C LYS A 32 2.58 -12.75 -4.52
N LEU A 33 1.97 -12.39 -3.39
CA LEU A 33 1.64 -11.01 -3.01
C LEU A 33 2.45 -10.62 -1.78
N TYR A 34 3.36 -9.67 -1.94
CA TYR A 34 4.17 -9.15 -0.84
C TYR A 34 3.50 -7.94 -0.18
N ILE A 35 3.22 -8.06 1.12
CA ILE A 35 2.83 -6.93 1.97
C ILE A 35 4.09 -6.36 2.61
N ILE A 36 4.39 -5.08 2.33
CA ILE A 36 5.66 -4.45 2.72
C ILE A 36 5.41 -3.16 3.50
N PRO A 37 5.41 -3.21 4.83
CA PRO A 37 5.32 -2.02 5.65
C PRO A 37 6.54 -1.11 5.49
N THR A 38 6.28 0.17 5.28
CA THR A 38 7.30 1.22 5.13
C THR A 38 8.07 1.43 6.44
N ALA A 39 9.40 1.47 6.39
CA ALA A 39 10.19 1.83 7.58
C ALA A 39 10.00 3.30 7.94
N ILE A 40 10.44 4.21 7.07
CA ILE A 40 10.25 5.66 7.21
C ILE A 40 9.70 6.18 5.88
N PRO A 41 8.45 6.69 5.84
CA PRO A 41 7.87 7.27 4.62
C PRO A 41 8.72 8.45 4.13
N PRO A 42 9.10 8.50 2.83
CA PRO A 42 9.97 9.57 2.33
C PRO A 42 9.28 10.94 2.25
N HIS A 43 7.95 10.95 2.06
CA HIS A 43 7.15 12.15 1.80
C HIS A 43 6.27 12.59 2.98
N LYS A 44 6.26 11.85 4.08
CA LYS A 44 5.43 12.19 5.25
C LYS A 44 6.31 12.36 6.48
N LEU A 45 6.00 13.35 7.30
CA LEU A 45 6.46 13.37 8.68
C LEU A 45 5.90 12.11 9.37
N ARG A 46 6.65 11.55 10.31
CA ARG A 46 6.21 10.40 11.10
C ARG A 46 4.86 10.73 11.75
N ALA A 47 3.82 9.98 11.40
CA ALA A 47 2.47 10.27 11.82
C ALA A 47 2.18 9.82 13.27
N SER A 48 2.98 8.88 13.79
CA SER A 48 2.88 8.36 15.17
C SER A 48 4.24 7.88 15.67
N ASP A 49 4.34 7.61 16.97
CA ASP A 49 5.54 7.02 17.60
C ASP A 49 5.58 5.50 17.53
N VAL A 50 4.60 4.88 16.87
CA VAL A 50 4.55 3.42 16.70
C VAL A 50 5.68 2.97 15.78
N SER A 51 6.51 2.03 16.26
CA SER A 51 7.67 1.54 15.54
C SER A 51 7.27 0.79 14.25
N ALA A 52 8.21 0.68 13.31
CA ALA A 52 7.99 -0.08 12.09
C ALA A 52 7.72 -1.57 12.36
N ASP A 53 8.36 -2.13 13.38
CA ASP A 53 8.14 -3.53 13.78
C ASP A 53 6.71 -3.77 14.29
N LEU A 54 6.18 -2.86 15.12
CA LEU A 54 4.78 -2.95 15.58
C LEU A 54 3.79 -2.80 14.42
N ARG A 55 4.08 -1.91 13.44
CA ARG A 55 3.26 -1.78 12.24
C ARG A 55 3.34 -3.03 11.35
N PHE A 56 4.49 -3.70 11.31
CA PHE A 56 4.65 -4.97 10.63
C PHE A 56 3.81 -6.08 11.28
N GLU A 57 3.79 -6.18 12.61
CA GLU A 57 2.92 -7.13 13.32
C GLU A 57 1.43 -6.83 13.08
N MET A 58 1.03 -5.55 13.12
CA MET A 58 -0.34 -5.17 12.79
C MET A 58 -0.71 -5.52 11.33
N ALA A 59 0.22 -5.35 10.39
CA ALA A 59 -0.01 -5.73 8.99
C ALA A 59 -0.22 -7.25 8.85
N LYS A 60 0.56 -8.07 9.54
CA LYS A 60 0.33 -9.53 9.55
C LYS A 60 -1.07 -9.89 10.08
N LEU A 61 -1.49 -9.25 11.17
CA LEU A 61 -2.82 -9.47 11.73
C LEU A 61 -3.93 -9.02 10.76
N ALA A 62 -3.73 -7.90 10.07
CA ALA A 62 -4.73 -7.35 9.16
C ALA A 62 -4.93 -8.18 7.89
N PHE A 63 -3.84 -8.69 7.31
CA PHE A 63 -3.85 -9.30 5.98
C PHE A 63 -3.75 -10.83 5.99
N SER A 64 -3.70 -11.48 7.14
CA SER A 64 -3.56 -12.95 7.27
C SER A 64 -4.68 -13.75 6.61
N GLY A 65 -5.85 -13.16 6.40
CA GLY A 65 -7.01 -13.81 5.80
C GLY A 65 -7.18 -13.62 4.29
N ILE A 66 -6.25 -12.90 3.62
CA ILE A 66 -6.38 -12.57 2.19
C ILE A 66 -6.24 -13.81 1.29
N GLY A 67 -5.21 -14.63 1.52
CA GLY A 67 -4.99 -15.84 0.72
C GLY A 67 -3.62 -16.45 0.96
N ASP A 68 -3.43 -17.64 0.40
CA ASP A 68 -2.24 -18.48 0.60
C ASP A 68 -0.97 -17.99 -0.11
N LYS A 69 -1.13 -17.11 -1.13
CA LYS A 69 -0.01 -16.49 -1.85
C LYS A 69 0.53 -15.23 -1.15
N VAL A 70 -0.04 -14.82 -0.01
CA VAL A 70 0.39 -13.62 0.72
C VAL A 70 1.65 -13.89 1.53
N GLU A 71 2.65 -13.04 1.31
CA GLU A 71 3.93 -13.05 2.00
C GLU A 71 4.16 -11.69 2.70
N PHE A 72 4.64 -11.73 3.93
CA PHE A 72 4.97 -10.51 4.67
C PHE A 72 6.48 -10.26 4.60
N SER A 73 6.88 -9.08 4.14
CA SER A 73 8.30 -8.76 3.97
C SER A 73 8.70 -7.51 4.76
N ASP A 74 9.71 -7.66 5.56
CA ASP A 74 10.33 -6.61 6.37
C ASP A 74 11.55 -5.95 5.70
N ILE A 75 11.68 -6.11 4.39
CA ILE A 75 12.87 -5.67 3.63
C ILE A 75 13.14 -4.18 3.77
N GLU A 76 12.10 -3.34 3.83
CA GLU A 76 12.25 -1.90 4.03
C GLU A 76 12.69 -1.58 5.45
N ILE A 77 12.16 -2.31 6.44
CA ILE A 77 12.53 -2.19 7.85
C ILE A 77 13.99 -2.58 8.04
N LYS A 78 14.41 -3.72 7.49
CA LYS A 78 15.81 -4.21 7.55
C LYS A 78 16.79 -3.31 6.81
N ARG A 79 16.38 -2.73 5.68
CA ARG A 79 17.21 -1.78 4.93
C ARG A 79 17.49 -0.51 5.72
N ALA A 80 16.62 -0.17 6.68
CA ALA A 80 16.62 1.05 7.47
C ALA A 80 16.54 2.34 6.62
N GLY A 81 16.38 3.50 7.27
CA GLY A 81 16.29 4.78 6.57
C GLY A 81 14.96 4.99 5.83
N LYS A 82 14.96 5.92 4.88
CA LYS A 82 13.78 6.23 4.06
C LYS A 82 13.45 5.10 3.10
N SER A 83 12.19 4.74 3.06
CA SER A 83 11.66 3.68 2.19
C SER A 83 11.35 4.23 0.80
N TYR A 84 12.28 4.08 -0.12
CA TYR A 84 12.05 4.40 -1.52
C TYR A 84 11.57 3.17 -2.29
N THR A 85 10.45 3.29 -2.97
CA THR A 85 9.85 2.19 -3.75
C THR A 85 10.79 1.65 -4.83
N LYS A 86 11.60 2.51 -5.45
CA LYS A 86 12.63 2.07 -6.41
C LYS A 86 13.58 1.01 -5.85
N ASP A 87 13.96 1.15 -4.58
CA ASP A 87 14.90 0.20 -3.94
C ASP A 87 14.21 -1.12 -3.63
N THR A 88 12.91 -1.07 -3.35
CA THR A 88 12.08 -2.26 -3.17
C THR A 88 11.88 -2.99 -4.51
N ILE A 89 11.57 -2.28 -5.58
CA ILE A 89 11.48 -2.87 -6.93
C ILE A 89 12.83 -3.49 -7.33
N ARG A 90 13.95 -2.76 -7.15
CA ARG A 90 15.31 -3.27 -7.46
C ARG A 90 15.61 -4.56 -6.72
N HIS A 91 15.25 -4.66 -5.45
CA HIS A 91 15.45 -5.87 -4.65
C HIS A 91 14.83 -7.12 -5.31
N PHE A 92 13.65 -7.01 -5.92
CA PHE A 92 13.00 -8.13 -6.60
C PHE A 92 13.55 -8.37 -8.01
N VAL A 93 13.83 -7.31 -8.75
CA VAL A 93 14.47 -7.39 -10.08
C VAL A 93 15.82 -8.11 -9.99
N ASP A 94 16.68 -7.75 -9.03
CA ASP A 94 17.99 -8.37 -8.81
C ASP A 94 17.89 -9.84 -8.41
N ARG A 95 16.72 -10.32 -8.02
CA ARG A 95 16.42 -11.73 -7.69
C ARG A 95 15.75 -12.50 -8.83
N GLY A 96 15.67 -11.89 -10.01
CA GLY A 96 15.13 -12.53 -11.20
C GLY A 96 13.60 -12.66 -11.20
N VAL A 97 12.89 -11.71 -10.59
CA VAL A 97 11.44 -11.62 -10.74
C VAL A 97 11.12 -11.07 -12.13
N ASP A 98 10.28 -11.77 -12.89
CA ASP A 98 9.99 -11.44 -14.28
C ASP A 98 8.95 -10.33 -14.43
N GLU A 99 7.96 -10.29 -13.55
CA GLU A 99 6.84 -9.35 -13.61
C GLU A 99 6.48 -8.86 -12.20
N ILE A 100 6.39 -7.55 -12.04
CA ILE A 100 6.02 -6.91 -10.78
C ILE A 100 4.75 -6.09 -11.01
N LEU A 101 3.72 -6.35 -10.22
CA LEU A 101 2.52 -5.53 -10.09
C LEU A 101 2.66 -4.68 -8.82
N LEU A 102 2.67 -3.36 -8.94
CA LEU A 102 2.77 -2.45 -7.80
C LEU A 102 1.43 -1.78 -7.53
N LEU A 103 0.79 -2.13 -6.42
CA LEU A 103 -0.46 -1.53 -6.00
C LEU A 103 -0.25 -0.14 -5.40
N CYS A 104 -1.03 0.85 -5.84
CA CYS A 104 -1.08 2.18 -5.23
C CYS A 104 -2.50 2.73 -5.21
N GLY A 105 -2.77 3.61 -4.24
CA GLY A 105 -4.01 4.38 -4.18
C GLY A 105 -3.99 5.55 -5.15
N THR A 106 -5.15 6.13 -5.42
CA THR A 106 -5.36 7.24 -6.34
C THR A 106 -4.48 8.45 -6.03
N ASP A 107 -4.39 8.84 -4.76
CA ASP A 107 -3.58 9.98 -4.30
C ASP A 107 -2.09 9.81 -4.60
N MET A 108 -1.60 8.60 -4.47
CA MET A 108 -0.22 8.25 -4.79
C MET A 108 0.01 8.15 -6.31
N PHE A 109 -0.98 7.65 -7.05
CA PHE A 109 -0.91 7.52 -8.51
C PHE A 109 -0.77 8.88 -9.21
N VAL A 110 -1.55 9.88 -8.80
CA VAL A 110 -1.54 11.20 -9.47
C VAL A 110 -0.26 12.00 -9.21
N THR A 111 0.53 11.64 -8.22
CA THR A 111 1.83 12.25 -7.89
C THR A 111 3.01 11.30 -8.11
N PHE A 112 2.82 10.23 -8.88
CA PHE A 112 3.82 9.18 -9.03
C PHE A 112 5.12 9.69 -9.68
N ASP A 113 5.02 10.67 -10.56
CA ASP A 113 6.14 11.33 -11.20
C ASP A 113 6.98 12.23 -10.27
N GLU A 114 6.54 12.43 -9.03
CA GLU A 114 7.33 13.08 -7.97
C GLU A 114 8.15 12.07 -7.15
N TRP A 115 7.95 10.76 -7.39
CA TRP A 115 8.67 9.73 -6.64
C TRP A 115 10.12 9.64 -7.08
N VAL A 116 10.98 9.34 -6.13
CA VAL A 116 12.42 9.21 -6.41
C VAL A 116 12.66 8.09 -7.42
N ASP A 117 13.24 8.46 -8.57
CA ASP A 117 13.57 7.53 -9.66
C ASP A 117 12.33 6.78 -10.20
N PHE A 118 11.21 7.51 -10.34
CA PHE A 118 9.94 6.94 -10.79
C PHE A 118 10.04 6.26 -12.16
N GLN A 119 10.92 6.73 -13.04
CA GLN A 119 11.14 6.11 -14.35
C GLN A 119 11.70 4.69 -14.21
N TYR A 120 12.58 4.44 -13.24
CA TYR A 120 13.04 3.09 -12.95
C TYR A 120 11.87 2.18 -12.53
N ILE A 121 10.94 2.71 -11.73
CA ILE A 121 9.75 1.94 -11.31
C ILE A 121 8.87 1.63 -12.52
N PHE A 122 8.56 2.61 -13.40
CA PHE A 122 7.77 2.38 -14.62
C PHE A 122 8.38 1.36 -15.56
N ASN A 123 9.72 1.34 -15.67
CA ASN A 123 10.42 0.39 -16.53
C ASN A 123 10.40 -1.05 -16.01
N ASN A 124 10.18 -1.25 -14.69
CA ASN A 124 10.33 -2.55 -14.04
C ASN A 124 9.05 -3.06 -13.36
N ALA A 125 7.97 -2.27 -13.33
CA ALA A 125 6.71 -2.68 -12.73
C ALA A 125 5.52 -2.18 -13.53
N THR A 126 4.42 -2.93 -13.49
CA THR A 126 3.09 -2.45 -13.88
C THR A 126 2.46 -1.78 -12.67
N ILE A 127 2.03 -0.54 -12.81
CA ILE A 127 1.38 0.21 -11.75
C ILE A 127 -0.11 -0.11 -11.75
N VAL A 128 -0.59 -0.66 -10.66
CA VAL A 128 -2.00 -0.97 -10.45
C VAL A 128 -2.62 0.10 -9.59
N CYS A 129 -3.44 0.96 -10.18
CA CYS A 129 -4.12 2.04 -9.47
C CYS A 129 -5.48 1.59 -8.98
N ILE A 130 -5.70 1.69 -7.66
CA ILE A 130 -7.04 1.54 -7.08
C ILE A 130 -7.81 2.83 -7.27
N ARG A 131 -8.92 2.75 -8.01
CA ARG A 131 -9.86 3.84 -8.20
C ARG A 131 -11.07 3.63 -7.29
N ARG A 132 -11.47 4.68 -6.59
CA ARG A 132 -12.71 4.67 -5.80
C ARG A 132 -13.87 5.09 -6.68
N GLU A 133 -14.95 4.33 -6.65
CA GLU A 133 -16.18 4.70 -7.34
C GLU A 133 -16.67 6.08 -6.84
N ASN A 134 -17.24 6.88 -7.75
CA ASN A 134 -17.78 8.20 -7.49
C ASN A 134 -16.76 9.27 -7.00
N ASP A 135 -15.48 9.05 -7.18
CA ASP A 135 -14.46 10.07 -6.92
C ASP A 135 -14.22 10.93 -8.17
N GLU A 136 -15.19 11.81 -8.47
CA GLU A 136 -15.13 12.68 -9.65
C GLU A 136 -13.86 13.54 -9.68
N LYS A 137 -13.39 13.97 -8.51
CA LYS A 137 -12.17 14.78 -8.38
C LYS A 137 -10.95 14.09 -8.98
N TYR A 138 -10.80 12.80 -8.74
CA TYR A 138 -9.64 12.04 -9.22
C TYR A 138 -9.84 11.45 -10.61
N THR A 139 -11.07 11.27 -11.08
CA THR A 139 -11.33 10.65 -12.38
C THR A 139 -10.61 11.37 -13.52
N GLU A 140 -10.74 12.69 -13.61
CA GLU A 140 -10.07 13.50 -14.65
C GLU A 140 -8.55 13.55 -14.44
N LEU A 141 -8.09 13.65 -13.20
CA LEU A 141 -6.66 13.63 -12.86
C LEU A 141 -6.01 12.29 -13.24
N ILE A 142 -6.64 11.16 -12.92
CA ILE A 142 -6.16 9.83 -13.29
C ILE A 142 -6.05 9.71 -14.80
N LYS A 143 -7.09 10.12 -15.54
CA LYS A 143 -7.11 10.08 -17.01
C LYS A 143 -5.95 10.86 -17.61
N ASN A 144 -5.73 12.10 -17.15
CA ASN A 144 -4.67 12.96 -17.66
C ASN A 144 -3.28 12.41 -17.32
N LYS A 145 -3.08 11.98 -16.07
CA LYS A 145 -1.80 11.38 -15.63
C LYS A 145 -1.52 10.05 -16.31
N SER A 146 -2.55 9.24 -16.55
CA SER A 146 -2.40 7.98 -17.30
C SER A 146 -1.89 8.22 -18.72
N ALA A 147 -2.50 9.16 -19.43
CA ALA A 147 -2.06 9.52 -20.78
C ALA A 147 -0.60 10.00 -20.75
N GLU A 148 -0.26 10.90 -19.82
CA GLU A 148 1.09 11.41 -19.64
C GLU A 148 2.11 10.29 -19.35
N TYR A 149 1.79 9.37 -18.43
CA TYR A 149 2.71 8.29 -18.02
C TYR A 149 2.93 7.29 -19.14
N VAL A 150 1.89 6.98 -19.93
CA VAL A 150 2.02 6.09 -21.11
C VAL A 150 2.80 6.78 -22.21
N GLU A 151 2.43 8.00 -22.61
CA GLU A 151 3.03 8.69 -23.76
C GLU A 151 4.50 9.07 -23.51
N LYS A 152 4.83 9.60 -22.31
CA LYS A 152 6.16 10.10 -22.03
C LYS A 152 7.12 9.04 -21.49
N TYR A 153 6.60 8.08 -20.74
CA TYR A 153 7.46 7.14 -19.98
C TYR A 153 7.20 5.68 -20.31
N ASN A 154 6.29 5.38 -21.27
CA ASN A 154 5.92 4.03 -21.65
C ASN A 154 5.49 3.15 -20.45
N ALA A 155 4.83 3.78 -19.46
CA ALA A 155 4.38 3.12 -18.25
C ALA A 155 3.32 2.05 -18.55
N LYS A 156 3.40 0.92 -17.88
CA LYS A 156 2.36 -0.11 -17.89
C LYS A 156 1.41 0.17 -16.74
N LEU A 157 0.13 0.36 -17.04
CA LEU A 157 -0.89 0.76 -16.09
C LEU A 157 -2.06 -0.21 -16.10
N GLU A 158 -2.53 -0.57 -14.92
CA GLU A 158 -3.74 -1.36 -14.70
C GLU A 158 -4.60 -0.67 -13.63
N TYR A 159 -5.89 -1.01 -13.60
CA TYR A 159 -6.84 -0.34 -12.71
C TYR A 159 -7.75 -1.36 -12.04
N ILE A 160 -8.09 -1.07 -10.78
CA ILE A 160 -9.11 -1.80 -10.02
C ILE A 160 -10.12 -0.78 -9.51
N ASP A 161 -11.37 -0.97 -9.86
CA ASP A 161 -12.46 -0.16 -9.32
C ASP A 161 -12.95 -0.77 -8.01
N VAL A 162 -13.03 0.05 -6.97
CA VAL A 162 -13.48 -0.37 -5.64
C VAL A 162 -14.54 0.60 -5.12
N PRO A 163 -15.53 0.12 -4.35
CA PRO A 163 -16.46 1.00 -3.67
C PRO A 163 -15.74 2.07 -2.84
N ALA A 164 -16.30 3.26 -2.80
CA ALA A 164 -15.76 4.34 -1.99
C ALA A 164 -15.86 3.99 -0.51
N VAL A 165 -14.72 3.81 0.14
CA VAL A 165 -14.63 3.61 1.59
C VAL A 165 -13.82 4.77 2.16
N GLU A 166 -14.51 5.67 2.87
CA GLU A 166 -13.89 6.82 3.53
C GLU A 166 -13.33 6.40 4.89
N ILE A 167 -12.11 5.86 4.88
CA ILE A 167 -11.38 5.49 6.09
C ILE A 167 -9.96 6.02 5.99
N SER A 168 -9.51 6.74 7.00
CA SER A 168 -8.11 7.13 7.11
C SER A 168 -7.48 6.66 8.42
N SER A 169 -6.21 6.26 8.37
CA SER A 169 -5.45 5.94 9.59
C SER A 169 -5.34 7.12 10.54
N THR A 170 -5.42 8.36 10.03
CA THR A 170 -5.39 9.59 10.86
C THR A 170 -6.64 9.71 11.70
N ASP A 171 -7.83 9.53 11.11
CA ASP A 171 -9.10 9.60 11.85
C ASP A 171 -9.17 8.49 12.89
N ILE A 172 -8.70 7.29 12.53
CA ILE A 172 -8.62 6.17 13.45
C ILE A 172 -7.72 6.48 14.65
N ARG A 173 -6.53 7.04 14.45
CA ARG A 173 -5.63 7.41 15.56
C ARG A 173 -6.23 8.47 16.46
N ASN A 174 -6.98 9.42 15.90
CA ASN A 174 -7.61 10.51 16.65
C ASN A 174 -8.78 10.02 17.51
N ASP A 175 -9.40 8.89 17.18
CA ASP A 175 -10.55 8.33 17.89
C ASP A 175 -10.38 6.84 18.23
N ILE A 176 -9.18 6.42 18.54
CA ILE A 176 -8.85 4.98 18.74
C ILE A 176 -9.68 4.31 19.84
N ARG A 177 -10.14 5.06 20.83
CA ARG A 177 -10.99 4.57 21.92
C ARG A 177 -12.49 4.68 21.63
N GLY A 178 -12.84 5.33 20.53
CA GLY A 178 -14.23 5.48 20.10
C GLY A 178 -14.77 4.22 19.40
N ASP A 179 -16.10 4.08 19.46
CA ASP A 179 -16.77 2.96 18.78
C ASP A 179 -16.58 2.98 17.25
N GLY A 180 -16.33 4.17 16.68
CA GLY A 180 -16.07 4.36 15.27
C GLY A 180 -14.78 3.64 14.82
N ALA A 181 -13.67 3.83 15.52
CA ALA A 181 -12.39 3.19 15.20
C ALA A 181 -12.47 1.67 15.23
N LYS A 182 -13.18 1.12 16.24
CA LYS A 182 -13.38 -0.34 16.38
C LYS A 182 -14.06 -0.97 15.17
N ALA A 183 -15.00 -0.27 14.53
CA ALA A 183 -15.70 -0.77 13.34
C ALA A 183 -14.82 -0.70 12.07
N LEU A 184 -13.84 0.20 12.04
CA LEU A 184 -13.00 0.48 10.89
C LEU A 184 -11.71 -0.32 10.82
N ILE A 185 -11.34 -1.01 11.90
CA ILE A 185 -10.10 -1.78 12.03
C ILE A 185 -10.44 -3.27 12.12
N PRO A 186 -9.67 -4.17 11.47
CA PRO A 186 -9.81 -5.60 11.70
C PRO A 186 -9.69 -5.92 13.20
N LYS A 187 -10.60 -6.74 13.74
CA LYS A 187 -10.65 -7.05 15.17
C LYS A 187 -9.29 -7.46 15.77
N PRO A 188 -8.49 -8.34 15.14
CA PRO A 188 -7.18 -8.72 15.69
C PRO A 188 -6.20 -7.54 15.80
N VAL A 189 -6.27 -6.57 14.88
CA VAL A 189 -5.46 -5.36 14.93
C VAL A 189 -5.94 -4.44 16.05
N TYR A 190 -7.24 -4.27 16.21
CA TYR A 190 -7.80 -3.45 17.28
C TYR A 190 -7.45 -4.00 18.66
N ASP A 191 -7.60 -5.33 18.86
CA ASP A 191 -7.23 -6.00 20.10
C ASP A 191 -5.73 -5.81 20.41
N PHE A 192 -4.86 -5.95 19.41
CA PHE A 192 -3.42 -5.72 19.54
C PHE A 192 -3.07 -4.27 19.93
N ILE A 193 -3.76 -3.29 19.33
CA ILE A 193 -3.59 -1.86 19.65
C ILE A 193 -3.89 -1.62 21.14
N LEU A 194 -5.01 -2.15 21.64
CA LEU A 194 -5.41 -1.97 23.03
C LEU A 194 -4.45 -2.68 24.00
N GLU A 195 -4.08 -3.94 23.70
CA GLU A 195 -3.14 -4.72 24.51
C GLU A 195 -1.78 -4.03 24.67
N ARG A 196 -1.30 -3.41 23.59
CA ARG A 196 0.00 -2.73 23.56
C ARG A 196 -0.04 -1.24 23.93
N GLY A 197 -1.24 -0.69 24.17
CA GLY A 197 -1.40 0.72 24.49
C GLY A 197 -0.95 1.65 23.36
N LEU A 198 -1.17 1.27 22.09
CA LEU A 198 -0.74 2.06 20.94
C LEU A 198 -1.77 3.14 20.63
N TYR A 199 -1.30 4.32 20.22
CA TYR A 199 -2.13 5.48 19.85
C TYR A 199 -3.02 6.02 20.99
N ILE A 200 -2.70 5.71 22.25
CA ILE A 200 -3.51 6.06 23.44
C ILE A 200 -2.84 7.18 24.22
#